data_eef6ab2218c114c857b80bf4fe481ad7
#
_entry.id   eef6ab2218c114c857b80bf4fe481ad7
#
_cell.length_a   1.000
_cell.length_b   1.000
_cell.length_c   1.000
_cell.angle_alpha   90.00
_cell.angle_beta   90.00
_cell.angle_gamma   90.00
#
_symmetry.space_group_name_H-M   'P 1'
#
loop_
_entity.id
_entity.type
_entity.pdbx_description
1 polymer ?
#
loop_
_entity_poly.entity_id
_entity_poly.type
_entity_poly.pdbx_seq_one_letter_code
_entity_poly.pdbx_strand_id
1 'polypeptide(L)'
;MKPLRLGVLDLAPRLSGISAETALQEALLLAQSAEAWGYHRYWVAEHHDIQGLACPSPEVLLGYVGALTSRIQLGSGALLLPHYSPLKVVESFHLLSALCPGRIELGLGRAPGGPPHAAMALSGNFLKAVAELPETIRAVMELLQDGYAYEGQPVSARPLPAKPPVPWLLGTGVRSAEYAARFGTGYVFGSYMSDKEAEPVLEQYRRNFEPSLLMPEPRTMVAVAVICASSAEEASLLAEESRAEQGDRGAGSGEDKPGPPLLCGTPQQLREELQQMAHRCKTGDLLIFTPLKDYEKRRASYRLLAESVLSPGKII
;
A
#
# COMPACT_ATOMS: atom_id res chain seq x y z
N MET A 1 11.39 22.23 -2.59
CA MET A 1 10.72 20.96 -2.15
C MET A 1 11.09 19.85 -3.11
N LYS A 2 11.24 18.62 -2.64
CA LYS A 2 11.38 17.47 -3.55
C LYS A 2 10.08 17.34 -4.39
N PRO A 3 10.17 17.00 -5.68
CA PRO A 3 8.96 16.77 -6.49
C PRO A 3 8.11 15.66 -5.88
N LEU A 4 6.77 15.78 -6.01
CA LEU A 4 5.86 14.74 -5.56
C LEU A 4 6.05 13.48 -6.38
N ARG A 5 6.09 12.34 -5.71
CA ARG A 5 6.03 11.01 -6.30
C ARG A 5 4.72 10.36 -5.90
N LEU A 6 3.87 10.12 -6.87
CA LEU A 6 2.61 9.42 -6.64
C LEU A 6 2.80 7.93 -6.88
N GLY A 7 2.19 7.14 -6.04
CA GLY A 7 2.00 5.70 -6.20
C GLY A 7 0.52 5.36 -6.26
N VAL A 8 0.20 4.24 -6.88
CA VAL A 8 -1.14 3.63 -6.83
C VAL A 8 -1.16 2.61 -5.70
N LEU A 9 -2.18 2.68 -4.84
CA LEU A 9 -2.55 1.60 -3.92
C LEU A 9 -3.81 0.93 -4.45
N ASP A 10 -3.66 -0.28 -4.96
CA ASP A 10 -4.73 -1.06 -5.54
C ASP A 10 -5.22 -2.14 -4.57
N LEU A 11 -6.51 -2.14 -4.30
CA LEU A 11 -7.18 -3.22 -3.55
C LEU A 11 -7.62 -4.37 -4.47
N ALA A 12 -7.36 -4.29 -5.77
CA ALA A 12 -7.87 -5.21 -6.80
C ALA A 12 -9.39 -5.46 -6.66
N PRO A 13 -10.24 -4.41 -6.74
CA PRO A 13 -11.67 -4.55 -6.50
C PRO A 13 -12.30 -5.44 -7.56
N ARG A 14 -13.16 -6.38 -7.11
CA ARG A 14 -14.05 -7.18 -7.95
C ARG A 14 -15.46 -6.63 -7.86
N LEU A 15 -15.88 -5.96 -8.90
CA LEU A 15 -17.20 -5.32 -8.94
C LEU A 15 -18.32 -6.36 -9.02
N SER A 16 -19.54 -5.98 -8.61
CA SER A 16 -20.71 -6.87 -8.67
C SER A 16 -20.96 -7.35 -10.11
N GLY A 17 -21.19 -8.65 -10.27
CA GLY A 17 -21.40 -9.25 -11.59
C GLY A 17 -20.12 -9.45 -12.43
N ILE A 18 -18.96 -9.02 -11.96
CA ILE A 18 -17.68 -9.15 -12.66
C ILE A 18 -16.94 -10.40 -12.19
N SER A 19 -16.31 -11.13 -13.11
CA SER A 19 -15.50 -12.31 -12.79
C SER A 19 -14.18 -11.92 -12.12
N ALA A 20 -13.55 -12.87 -11.41
CA ALA A 20 -12.24 -12.66 -10.79
C ALA A 20 -11.15 -12.41 -11.85
N GLU A 21 -11.23 -13.10 -12.98
CA GLU A 21 -10.31 -12.96 -14.11
C GLU A 21 -10.34 -11.52 -14.66
N THR A 22 -11.55 -10.98 -14.88
CA THR A 22 -11.73 -9.60 -15.34
C THR A 22 -11.18 -8.60 -14.30
N ALA A 23 -11.45 -8.80 -13.03
CA ALA A 23 -10.93 -7.93 -11.96
C ALA A 23 -9.40 -7.92 -11.91
N LEU A 24 -8.75 -9.07 -12.08
CA LEU A 24 -7.29 -9.17 -12.14
C LEU A 24 -6.70 -8.58 -13.42
N GLN A 25 -7.38 -8.68 -14.56
CA GLN A 25 -6.98 -7.98 -15.79
C GLN A 25 -7.09 -6.46 -15.64
N GLU A 26 -8.11 -5.96 -14.95
CA GLU A 26 -8.26 -4.53 -14.64
C GLU A 26 -7.16 -4.02 -13.68
N ALA A 27 -6.72 -4.83 -12.73
CA ALA A 27 -5.58 -4.52 -11.87
C ALA A 27 -4.28 -4.42 -12.70
N LEU A 28 -4.04 -5.35 -13.63
CA LEU A 28 -2.92 -5.29 -14.55
C LEU A 28 -2.99 -4.05 -15.46
N LEU A 29 -4.15 -3.78 -16.06
CA LEU A 29 -4.35 -2.62 -16.92
C LEU A 29 -4.12 -1.30 -16.16
N LEU A 30 -4.53 -1.23 -14.90
CA LEU A 30 -4.24 -0.08 -14.05
C LEU A 30 -2.75 0.07 -13.79
N ALA A 31 -2.01 -1.01 -13.50
CA ALA A 31 -0.57 -0.98 -13.27
C ALA A 31 0.20 -0.50 -14.52
N GLN A 32 -0.15 -1.00 -15.70
CA GLN A 32 0.44 -0.59 -16.98
C GLN A 32 0.11 0.88 -17.30
N SER A 33 -1.13 1.29 -17.07
CA SER A 33 -1.56 2.67 -17.25
C SER A 33 -0.84 3.62 -16.30
N ALA A 34 -0.70 3.24 -15.02
CA ALA A 34 0.04 4.00 -14.02
C ALA A 34 1.52 4.18 -14.42
N GLU A 35 2.16 3.13 -14.94
CA GLU A 35 3.51 3.24 -15.50
C GLU A 35 3.58 4.23 -16.66
N ALA A 36 2.61 4.19 -17.57
CA ALA A 36 2.53 5.08 -18.72
C ALA A 36 2.30 6.55 -18.31
N TRP A 37 1.48 6.78 -17.28
CA TRP A 37 1.19 8.12 -16.75
C TRP A 37 2.28 8.67 -15.85
N GLY A 38 3.33 7.89 -15.53
CA GLY A 38 4.47 8.35 -14.74
C GLY A 38 4.31 8.20 -13.23
N TYR A 39 3.37 7.39 -12.76
CA TYR A 39 3.34 6.99 -11.36
C TYR A 39 4.65 6.28 -10.99
N HIS A 40 5.15 6.59 -9.79
CA HIS A 40 6.41 6.03 -9.33
C HIS A 40 6.28 4.57 -8.89
N ARG A 41 5.12 4.18 -8.32
CA ARG A 41 4.89 2.82 -7.82
C ARG A 41 3.45 2.35 -8.01
N TYR A 42 3.30 1.03 -8.06
CA TYR A 42 2.04 0.32 -7.98
C TYR A 42 2.14 -0.71 -6.85
N TRP A 43 1.30 -0.55 -5.85
CA TRP A 43 1.20 -1.45 -4.72
C TRP A 43 -0.16 -2.11 -4.70
N VAL A 44 -0.20 -3.41 -4.35
CA VAL A 44 -1.44 -4.16 -4.25
C VAL A 44 -1.64 -4.67 -2.81
N ALA A 45 -2.87 -4.56 -2.31
CA ALA A 45 -3.24 -4.98 -0.97
C ALA A 45 -3.68 -6.46 -0.94
N GLU A 46 -3.45 -7.11 0.22
CA GLU A 46 -3.87 -8.48 0.51
C GLU A 46 -5.20 -8.50 1.24
N HIS A 47 -6.15 -9.29 0.72
CA HIS A 47 -7.44 -9.51 1.37
C HIS A 47 -7.92 -10.94 1.18
N HIS A 48 -8.54 -11.50 2.22
CA HIS A 48 -9.01 -12.88 2.26
C HIS A 48 -10.51 -12.94 2.52
N ASP A 49 -11.20 -13.84 1.81
CA ASP A 49 -12.64 -14.10 1.96
C ASP A 49 -13.51 -12.81 1.93
N ILE A 50 -13.13 -11.84 1.07
CA ILE A 50 -13.89 -10.63 0.80
C ILE A 50 -14.38 -10.69 -0.65
N GLN A 51 -15.69 -10.93 -0.83
CA GLN A 51 -16.29 -11.12 -2.15
C GLN A 51 -16.00 -10.01 -3.16
N GLY A 52 -15.83 -8.78 -2.69
CA GLY A 52 -15.58 -7.60 -3.53
C GLY A 52 -14.10 -7.32 -3.81
N LEU A 53 -13.17 -8.22 -3.47
CA LEU A 53 -11.72 -8.06 -3.66
C LEU A 53 -11.13 -9.34 -4.27
N ALA A 54 -10.12 -9.21 -5.14
CA ALA A 54 -9.63 -10.32 -5.95
C ALA A 54 -8.18 -10.73 -5.64
N CYS A 55 -7.48 -10.05 -4.71
CA CYS A 55 -6.06 -10.34 -4.44
C CYS A 55 -5.84 -10.92 -3.03
N PRO A 56 -5.69 -12.26 -2.88
CA PRO A 56 -5.29 -12.88 -1.63
C PRO A 56 -3.77 -13.10 -1.51
N SER A 57 -2.99 -12.87 -2.58
CA SER A 57 -1.55 -13.14 -2.64
C SER A 57 -0.86 -12.06 -3.46
N PRO A 58 -0.46 -10.94 -2.82
CA PRO A 58 0.20 -9.83 -3.51
C PRO A 58 1.41 -10.28 -4.33
N GLU A 59 2.24 -11.16 -3.79
CA GLU A 59 3.46 -11.66 -4.43
C GLU A 59 3.19 -12.38 -5.76
N VAL A 60 2.06 -13.08 -5.88
CA VAL A 60 1.67 -13.76 -7.12
C VAL A 60 1.25 -12.72 -8.17
N LEU A 61 0.38 -11.76 -7.79
CA LEU A 61 -0.07 -10.73 -8.71
C LEU A 61 1.08 -9.80 -9.13
N LEU A 62 1.97 -9.44 -8.20
CA LEU A 62 3.15 -8.62 -8.49
C LEU A 62 4.13 -9.32 -9.44
N GLY A 63 4.27 -10.64 -9.38
CA GLY A 63 5.05 -11.42 -10.36
C GLY A 63 4.49 -11.28 -11.77
N TYR A 64 3.17 -11.39 -11.92
CA TYR A 64 2.49 -11.22 -13.20
C TYR A 64 2.58 -9.78 -13.72
N VAL A 65 2.31 -8.79 -12.88
CA VAL A 65 2.45 -7.36 -13.23
C VAL A 65 3.90 -7.02 -13.58
N GLY A 66 4.86 -7.59 -12.83
CA GLY A 66 6.29 -7.36 -13.04
C GLY A 66 6.79 -7.81 -14.41
N ALA A 67 6.26 -8.92 -14.93
CA ALA A 67 6.57 -9.42 -16.27
C ALA A 67 6.02 -8.53 -17.39
N LEU A 68 4.99 -7.73 -17.12
CA LEU A 68 4.25 -6.93 -18.11
C LEU A 68 4.43 -5.40 -17.92
N THR A 69 5.35 -5.01 -17.04
CA THR A 69 5.79 -3.63 -16.80
C THR A 69 7.31 -3.57 -16.74
N SER A 70 7.92 -2.39 -16.87
CA SER A 70 9.39 -2.30 -17.01
C SER A 70 10.08 -1.34 -16.04
N ARG A 71 9.39 -0.32 -15.52
CA ARG A 71 10.00 0.77 -14.73
C ARG A 71 9.34 1.01 -13.39
N ILE A 72 8.01 0.84 -13.31
CA ILE A 72 7.25 1.14 -12.11
C ILE A 72 7.71 0.27 -10.94
N GLN A 73 7.87 0.86 -9.75
CA GLN A 73 8.15 0.11 -8.52
C GLN A 73 6.92 -0.72 -8.16
N LEU A 74 7.13 -1.94 -7.72
CA LEU A 74 6.08 -2.90 -7.40
C LEU A 74 6.14 -3.28 -5.93
N GLY A 75 5.01 -3.25 -5.24
CA GLY A 75 5.02 -3.56 -3.81
C GLY A 75 3.72 -4.11 -3.26
N SER A 76 3.79 -4.72 -2.09
CA SER A 76 2.62 -5.09 -1.31
C SER A 76 2.16 -3.92 -0.44
N GLY A 77 0.86 -3.66 -0.43
CA GLY A 77 0.29 -2.55 0.32
C GLY A 77 -0.94 -2.90 1.17
N ALA A 78 -0.78 -3.87 2.10
CA ALA A 78 0.36 -4.60 2.62
C ALA A 78 0.24 -6.11 2.38
N LEU A 79 1.35 -6.84 2.54
CA LEU A 79 1.35 -8.26 2.87
C LEU A 79 1.08 -8.38 4.38
N LEU A 80 0.16 -9.26 4.75
CA LEU A 80 -0.33 -9.38 6.13
C LEU A 80 0.52 -10.37 6.93
N LEU A 81 1.65 -9.89 7.44
CA LEU A 81 2.71 -10.69 8.06
C LEU A 81 2.25 -11.70 9.13
N PRO A 82 1.19 -11.46 9.95
CA PRO A 82 0.71 -12.45 10.91
C PRO A 82 0.23 -13.79 10.33
N HIS A 83 0.01 -13.87 9.00
CA HIS A 83 -0.42 -15.08 8.31
C HIS A 83 0.73 -15.91 7.74
N TYR A 84 1.98 -15.46 7.87
CA TYR A 84 3.11 -16.02 7.13
C TYR A 84 4.31 -16.41 8.00
N SER A 85 5.06 -17.40 7.53
CA SER A 85 6.44 -17.62 7.97
C SER A 85 7.37 -16.55 7.41
N PRO A 86 8.23 -15.92 8.24
CA PRO A 86 9.21 -14.92 7.79
C PRO A 86 10.09 -15.41 6.63
N LEU A 87 10.59 -16.64 6.72
CA LEU A 87 11.41 -17.25 5.68
C LEU A 87 10.67 -17.28 4.33
N LYS A 88 9.42 -17.73 4.33
CA LYS A 88 8.64 -17.83 3.09
C LYS A 88 8.33 -16.46 2.46
N VAL A 89 8.06 -15.46 3.30
CA VAL A 89 7.87 -14.08 2.82
C VAL A 89 9.11 -13.58 2.12
N VAL A 90 10.29 -13.72 2.76
CA VAL A 90 11.53 -13.19 2.20
C VAL A 90 11.95 -13.97 0.95
N GLU A 91 11.81 -15.32 0.91
CA GLU A 91 12.04 -16.10 -0.30
C GLU A 91 11.21 -15.62 -1.49
N SER A 92 9.90 -15.38 -1.26
CA SER A 92 8.98 -14.91 -2.31
C SER A 92 9.39 -13.53 -2.83
N PHE A 93 9.73 -12.60 -1.95
CA PHE A 93 10.14 -11.25 -2.36
C PHE A 93 11.58 -11.17 -2.88
N HIS A 94 12.48 -12.05 -2.45
CA HIS A 94 13.80 -12.23 -3.07
C HIS A 94 13.66 -12.77 -4.51
N LEU A 95 12.77 -13.74 -4.73
CA LEU A 95 12.47 -14.25 -6.06
C LEU A 95 11.90 -13.13 -6.96
N LEU A 96 10.93 -12.36 -6.47
CA LEU A 96 10.42 -11.18 -7.19
C LEU A 96 11.54 -10.17 -7.50
N SER A 97 12.43 -9.91 -6.55
CA SER A 97 13.56 -8.99 -6.74
C SER A 97 14.57 -9.49 -7.75
N ALA A 98 14.75 -10.81 -7.87
CA ALA A 98 15.58 -11.42 -8.92
C ALA A 98 14.91 -11.32 -10.30
N LEU A 99 13.58 -11.46 -10.38
CA LEU A 99 12.81 -11.32 -11.62
C LEU A 99 12.65 -9.85 -12.05
N CYS A 100 12.55 -8.93 -11.11
CA CYS A 100 12.34 -7.49 -11.34
C CYS A 100 13.40 -6.65 -10.59
N PRO A 101 14.68 -6.67 -11.00
CA PRO A 101 15.78 -6.11 -10.23
C PRO A 101 15.63 -4.62 -9.92
N GLY A 102 15.67 -4.27 -8.62
CA GLY A 102 15.60 -2.91 -8.14
C GLY A 102 14.22 -2.26 -8.20
N ARG A 103 13.17 -3.05 -8.46
CA ARG A 103 11.77 -2.56 -8.56
C ARG A 103 10.88 -3.01 -7.40
N ILE A 104 11.34 -3.85 -6.49
CA ILE A 104 10.48 -4.49 -5.50
C ILE A 104 10.54 -3.78 -4.15
N GLU A 105 9.36 -3.53 -3.60
CA GLU A 105 9.12 -2.98 -2.27
C GLU A 105 8.27 -3.97 -1.46
N LEU A 106 8.72 -4.31 -0.25
CA LEU A 106 8.00 -5.23 0.65
C LEU A 106 7.26 -4.40 1.72
N GLY A 107 6.00 -4.14 1.50
CA GLY A 107 5.15 -3.49 2.48
C GLY A 107 4.46 -4.52 3.39
N LEU A 108 4.69 -4.41 4.69
CA LEU A 108 4.19 -5.32 5.72
C LEU A 108 3.08 -4.67 6.54
N GLY A 109 2.01 -5.41 6.78
CA GLY A 109 0.87 -5.02 7.59
C GLY A 109 0.58 -6.05 8.69
N ARG A 110 -0.34 -5.66 9.61
CA ARG A 110 -0.77 -6.52 10.73
C ARG A 110 -2.28 -6.77 10.79
N ALA A 111 -3.02 -6.27 9.79
CA ALA A 111 -4.47 -6.44 9.76
C ALA A 111 -4.86 -7.92 9.52
N PRO A 112 -6.08 -8.33 9.89
CA PRO A 112 -6.55 -9.70 9.61
C PRO A 112 -6.83 -9.94 8.12
N GLY A 113 -7.02 -8.90 7.31
CA GLY A 113 -7.26 -8.98 5.88
C GLY A 113 -8.60 -9.54 5.45
N GLY A 114 -9.43 -10.00 6.39
CA GLY A 114 -10.72 -10.63 6.13
C GLY A 114 -11.51 -10.88 7.41
N PRO A 115 -12.62 -11.63 7.30
CA PRO A 115 -13.43 -12.00 8.45
C PRO A 115 -12.65 -12.90 9.42
N PRO A 116 -13.07 -12.99 10.71
CA PRO A 116 -12.32 -13.71 11.75
C PRO A 116 -12.02 -15.18 11.40
N HIS A 117 -12.95 -15.89 10.78
CA HIS A 117 -12.75 -17.30 10.41
C HIS A 117 -11.69 -17.48 9.32
N ALA A 118 -11.60 -16.55 8.36
CA ALA A 118 -10.53 -16.55 7.35
C ALA A 118 -9.17 -16.32 7.99
N ALA A 119 -9.06 -15.32 8.88
CA ALA A 119 -7.82 -15.05 9.62
C ALA A 119 -7.37 -16.25 10.48
N MET A 120 -8.33 -16.95 11.13
CA MET A 120 -8.04 -18.18 11.90
C MET A 120 -7.63 -19.35 11.00
N ALA A 121 -8.27 -19.51 9.83
CA ALA A 121 -7.91 -20.56 8.87
C ALA A 121 -6.47 -20.36 8.32
N LEU A 122 -6.02 -19.12 8.15
CA LEU A 122 -4.68 -18.79 7.69
C LEU A 122 -3.60 -18.98 8.76
N SER A 123 -3.81 -18.44 9.96
CA SER A 123 -2.77 -18.34 11.00
C SER A 123 -3.00 -19.26 12.20
N GLY A 124 -4.10 -20.01 12.26
CA GLY A 124 -4.50 -20.80 13.42
C GLY A 124 -4.89 -19.93 14.63
N ASN A 125 -3.98 -19.08 15.11
CA ASN A 125 -4.22 -18.14 16.20
C ASN A 125 -3.71 -16.75 15.81
N PHE A 126 -4.57 -15.97 15.17
CA PHE A 126 -4.23 -14.63 14.69
C PHE A 126 -3.79 -13.68 15.82
N LEU A 127 -4.43 -13.71 16.98
CA LEU A 127 -4.06 -12.83 18.10
C LEU A 127 -2.66 -13.15 18.64
N LYS A 128 -2.29 -14.44 18.69
CA LYS A 128 -0.93 -14.84 19.05
C LYS A 128 0.07 -14.34 18.00
N ALA A 129 -0.20 -14.53 16.71
CA ALA A 129 0.66 -14.07 15.63
C ALA A 129 0.84 -12.53 15.66
N VAL A 130 -0.20 -11.77 16.00
CA VAL A 130 -0.10 -10.32 16.19
C VAL A 130 0.71 -9.96 17.45
N ALA A 131 0.63 -10.72 18.52
CA ALA A 131 1.45 -10.50 19.70
C ALA A 131 2.94 -10.76 19.44
N GLU A 132 3.26 -11.75 18.59
CA GLU A 132 4.62 -12.14 18.17
C GLU A 132 5.15 -11.29 16.97
N LEU A 133 4.39 -10.28 16.52
CA LEU A 133 4.75 -9.49 15.36
C LEU A 133 6.13 -8.81 15.44
N PRO A 134 6.60 -8.28 16.59
CA PRO A 134 7.94 -7.70 16.68
C PRO A 134 9.05 -8.72 16.37
N GLU A 135 8.92 -9.94 16.85
CA GLU A 135 9.86 -11.05 16.60
C GLU A 135 9.83 -11.46 15.13
N THR A 136 8.63 -11.50 14.55
CA THR A 136 8.42 -11.84 13.13
C THR A 136 9.02 -10.77 12.21
N ILE A 137 8.83 -9.48 12.53
CA ILE A 137 9.47 -8.37 11.78
C ILE A 137 11.00 -8.47 11.87
N ARG A 138 11.54 -8.73 13.06
CA ARG A 138 12.99 -8.90 13.24
C ARG A 138 13.52 -10.01 12.35
N ALA A 139 12.87 -11.19 12.36
CA ALA A 139 13.26 -12.32 11.52
C ALA A 139 13.21 -11.98 10.02
N VAL A 140 12.19 -11.23 9.56
CA VAL A 140 12.14 -10.74 8.18
C VAL A 140 13.33 -9.83 7.87
N MET A 141 13.66 -8.87 8.76
CA MET A 141 14.77 -7.95 8.53
C MET A 141 16.14 -8.64 8.54
N GLU A 142 16.34 -9.62 9.41
CA GLU A 142 17.55 -10.45 9.45
C GLU A 142 17.68 -11.32 8.19
N LEU A 143 16.59 -11.94 7.72
CA LEU A 143 16.55 -12.73 6.48
C LEU A 143 16.83 -11.88 5.23
N LEU A 144 16.28 -10.66 5.17
CA LEU A 144 16.54 -9.72 4.07
C LEU A 144 18.02 -9.31 3.98
N GLN A 145 18.75 -9.38 5.09
CA GLN A 145 20.16 -9.02 5.21
C GLN A 145 21.09 -10.24 5.26
N ASP A 146 20.54 -11.46 5.02
CA ASP A 146 21.26 -12.76 5.08
C ASP A 146 21.98 -13.01 6.44
N GLY A 147 21.38 -12.50 7.53
CA GLY A 147 21.93 -12.58 8.89
C GLY A 147 21.08 -13.41 9.85
N TYR A 148 20.07 -14.15 9.37
CA TYR A 148 19.16 -14.90 10.24
C TYR A 148 19.73 -16.24 10.66
N ALA A 149 19.46 -16.63 11.93
CA ALA A 149 19.74 -17.97 12.44
C ALA A 149 18.50 -18.54 13.14
N TYR A 150 18.25 -19.81 12.92
CA TYR A 150 17.21 -20.58 13.63
C TYR A 150 17.89 -21.64 14.52
N GLU A 151 17.62 -21.62 15.82
CA GLU A 151 18.27 -22.50 16.79
C GLU A 151 19.81 -22.52 16.68
N GLY A 152 20.41 -21.36 16.41
CA GLY A 152 21.84 -21.19 16.24
C GLY A 152 22.43 -21.64 14.90
N GLN A 153 21.59 -22.14 13.97
CA GLN A 153 22.00 -22.53 12.64
C GLN A 153 21.68 -21.41 11.62
N PRO A 154 22.63 -20.98 10.76
CA PRO A 154 22.36 -19.99 9.72
C PRO A 154 21.29 -20.48 8.74
N VAL A 155 20.35 -19.60 8.41
CA VAL A 155 19.29 -19.85 7.42
C VAL A 155 19.23 -18.66 6.45
N SER A 156 19.34 -18.95 5.15
CA SER A 156 19.28 -17.95 4.08
C SER A 156 17.99 -18.08 3.28
N ALA A 157 17.31 -16.97 3.04
CA ALA A 157 16.15 -16.90 2.15
C ALA A 157 16.62 -16.80 0.68
N ARG A 158 16.60 -17.91 -0.03
CA ARG A 158 17.09 -17.96 -1.42
C ARG A 158 15.95 -17.79 -2.45
N PRO A 159 16.25 -17.21 -3.66
CA PRO A 159 17.57 -16.73 -4.11
C PRO A 159 18.00 -15.45 -3.40
N LEU A 160 19.31 -15.16 -3.34
CA LEU A 160 19.82 -13.88 -2.85
C LEU A 160 19.94 -12.89 -4.01
N PRO A 161 19.04 -11.91 -4.16
CA PRO A 161 19.09 -10.94 -5.25
C PRO A 161 20.18 -9.89 -5.00
N ALA A 162 20.80 -9.40 -6.06
CA ALA A 162 21.79 -8.30 -5.96
C ALA A 162 21.20 -6.99 -5.42
N LYS A 163 19.89 -6.81 -5.56
CA LYS A 163 19.12 -5.70 -5.00
C LYS A 163 17.92 -6.27 -4.24
N PRO A 164 18.01 -6.42 -2.93
CA PRO A 164 16.91 -6.91 -2.10
C PRO A 164 15.71 -5.95 -2.14
N PRO A 165 14.51 -6.43 -1.78
CA PRO A 165 13.32 -5.59 -1.71
C PRO A 165 13.48 -4.52 -0.63
N VAL A 166 12.92 -3.33 -0.87
CA VAL A 166 12.92 -2.23 0.11
C VAL A 166 11.81 -2.48 1.13
N PRO A 167 12.13 -2.62 2.45
CA PRO A 167 11.13 -2.92 3.46
C PRO A 167 10.35 -1.68 3.92
N TRP A 168 9.03 -1.86 4.09
CA TRP A 168 8.10 -0.85 4.59
C TRP A 168 7.15 -1.46 5.61
N LEU A 169 6.82 -0.72 6.66
CA LEU A 169 5.70 -1.05 7.55
C LEU A 169 4.53 -0.10 7.31
N LEU A 170 3.32 -0.67 7.19
CA LEU A 170 2.09 0.08 7.01
C LEU A 170 1.30 0.11 8.31
N GLY A 171 0.70 1.26 8.61
CA GLY A 171 -0.17 1.38 9.77
C GLY A 171 -0.87 2.73 9.89
N THR A 172 -1.70 2.86 10.93
CA THR A 172 -2.57 4.01 11.16
C THR A 172 -2.26 4.73 12.48
N GLY A 173 -1.09 4.48 13.10
CA GLY A 173 -0.80 5.09 14.38
C GLY A 173 0.57 4.77 14.96
N VAL A 174 0.77 5.24 16.18
CA VAL A 174 2.06 5.28 16.89
C VAL A 174 2.74 3.92 16.99
N ARG A 175 2.03 2.85 17.37
CA ARG A 175 2.64 1.52 17.55
C ARG A 175 3.30 0.98 16.29
N SER A 176 2.67 1.13 15.12
CA SER A 176 3.27 0.72 13.85
C SER A 176 4.45 1.61 13.44
N ALA A 177 4.37 2.90 13.75
CA ALA A 177 5.47 3.85 13.56
C ALA A 177 6.70 3.51 14.43
N GLU A 178 6.47 3.11 15.69
CA GLU A 178 7.53 2.66 16.61
C GLU A 178 8.22 1.39 16.09
N TYR A 179 7.45 0.41 15.59
CA TYR A 179 8.05 -0.79 14.98
C TYR A 179 8.86 -0.42 13.73
N ALA A 180 8.31 0.42 12.84
CA ALA A 180 9.04 0.87 11.66
C ALA A 180 10.35 1.57 12.00
N ALA A 181 10.33 2.44 12.99
CA ALA A 181 11.51 3.14 13.48
C ALA A 181 12.56 2.19 14.07
N ARG A 182 12.14 1.32 14.99
CA ARG A 182 13.01 0.36 15.68
C ARG A 182 13.68 -0.66 14.75
N PHE A 183 12.95 -1.12 13.72
CA PHE A 183 13.47 -2.11 12.79
C PHE A 183 14.12 -1.50 11.54
N GLY A 184 14.23 -0.18 11.45
CA GLY A 184 14.88 0.50 10.33
C GLY A 184 14.20 0.24 9.00
N THR A 185 12.87 0.26 8.95
CA THR A 185 12.07 0.17 7.72
C THR A 185 11.49 1.52 7.34
N GLY A 186 11.06 1.70 6.09
CA GLY A 186 10.19 2.82 5.75
C GLY A 186 8.83 2.72 6.47
N TYR A 187 8.15 3.84 6.66
CA TYR A 187 6.82 3.88 7.27
C TYR A 187 5.76 4.48 6.34
N VAL A 188 4.65 3.79 6.17
CA VAL A 188 3.48 4.26 5.43
C VAL A 188 2.33 4.52 6.39
N PHE A 189 1.90 5.76 6.49
CA PHE A 189 0.72 6.12 7.26
C PHE A 189 -0.54 6.03 6.40
N GLY A 190 -1.49 5.17 6.79
CA GLY A 190 -2.77 4.98 6.12
C GLY A 190 -3.80 6.02 6.53
N SER A 191 -3.73 7.23 5.97
CA SER A 191 -4.64 8.33 6.33
C SER A 191 -6.11 7.99 6.02
N TYR A 192 -6.36 7.28 4.92
CA TYR A 192 -7.72 6.89 4.51
C TYR A 192 -8.39 5.84 5.42
N MET A 193 -7.68 5.32 6.41
CA MET A 193 -8.20 4.35 7.40
C MET A 193 -8.01 4.85 8.84
N SER A 194 -7.58 6.09 9.04
CA SER A 194 -7.21 6.63 10.35
C SER A 194 -8.04 7.84 10.71
N ASP A 195 -8.43 7.94 11.97
CA ASP A 195 -8.97 9.13 12.61
C ASP A 195 -7.89 10.06 13.17
N LYS A 196 -6.61 9.66 13.05
CA LYS A 196 -5.44 10.40 13.54
C LYS A 196 -4.81 11.24 12.45
N GLU A 197 -4.19 12.33 12.87
CA GLU A 197 -3.33 13.13 11.99
C GLU A 197 -2.02 12.41 11.69
N ALA A 198 -1.57 12.51 10.45
CA ALA A 198 -0.34 11.86 9.99
C ALA A 198 0.92 12.51 10.56
N GLU A 199 0.93 13.84 10.67
CA GLU A 199 2.10 14.65 10.99
C GLU A 199 2.79 14.23 12.30
N PRO A 200 2.09 14.17 13.45
CA PRO A 200 2.72 13.79 14.72
C PRO A 200 3.24 12.36 14.72
N VAL A 201 2.54 11.43 14.05
CA VAL A 201 2.95 10.03 13.96
C VAL A 201 4.22 9.89 13.10
N LEU A 202 4.27 10.57 11.96
CA LEU A 202 5.46 10.57 11.08
C LEU A 202 6.66 11.27 11.71
N GLU A 203 6.43 12.31 12.52
CA GLU A 203 7.50 12.98 13.25
C GLU A 203 8.08 12.08 14.35
N GLN A 204 7.23 11.38 15.10
CA GLN A 204 7.67 10.39 16.09
C GLN A 204 8.48 9.27 15.44
N TYR A 205 8.04 8.74 14.28
CA TYR A 205 8.79 7.75 13.51
C TYR A 205 10.20 8.27 13.17
N ARG A 206 10.32 9.49 12.60
CA ARG A 206 11.63 10.05 12.22
C ARG A 206 12.54 10.28 13.41
N ARG A 207 12.00 10.73 14.53
CA ARG A 207 12.77 11.00 15.77
C ARG A 207 13.38 9.74 16.35
N ASN A 208 12.63 8.62 16.28
CA ASN A 208 13.00 7.35 16.90
C ASN A 208 13.63 6.37 15.91
N PHE A 209 13.91 6.80 14.67
CA PHE A 209 14.38 5.92 13.61
C PHE A 209 15.79 5.39 13.89
N GLU A 210 15.93 4.08 13.86
CA GLU A 210 17.18 3.34 13.94
C GLU A 210 17.58 2.88 12.52
N PRO A 211 18.74 3.31 11.97
CA PRO A 211 19.16 2.93 10.63
C PRO A 211 19.38 1.42 10.49
N SER A 212 19.02 0.87 9.32
CA SER A 212 19.38 -0.49 8.91
C SER A 212 20.23 -0.46 7.63
N LEU A 213 20.84 -1.59 7.27
CA LEU A 213 21.58 -1.71 5.99
C LEU A 213 20.67 -1.45 4.77
N LEU A 214 19.38 -1.77 4.88
CA LEU A 214 18.40 -1.61 3.79
C LEU A 214 17.77 -0.21 3.77
N MET A 215 17.83 0.51 4.89
CA MET A 215 17.24 1.83 5.06
C MET A 215 18.14 2.70 5.96
N PRO A 216 19.14 3.37 5.38
CA PRO A 216 20.09 4.20 6.16
C PRO A 216 19.48 5.51 6.68
N GLU A 217 18.37 5.96 6.10
CA GLU A 217 17.66 7.18 6.48
C GLU A 217 16.15 6.94 6.58
N PRO A 218 15.43 7.67 7.46
CA PRO A 218 14.00 7.49 7.60
C PRO A 218 13.25 7.90 6.32
N ARG A 219 12.40 7.02 5.82
CA ARG A 219 11.54 7.26 4.66
C ARG A 219 10.07 7.12 5.05
N THR A 220 9.25 8.06 4.59
CA THR A 220 7.83 8.08 4.90
C THR A 220 6.99 8.20 3.64
N MET A 221 5.81 7.58 3.68
CA MET A 221 4.73 7.78 2.72
C MET A 221 3.42 8.04 3.46
N VAL A 222 2.48 8.71 2.79
CA VAL A 222 1.08 8.80 3.24
C VAL A 222 0.20 8.15 2.19
N ALA A 223 -0.62 7.19 2.61
CA ALA A 223 -1.65 6.61 1.77
C ALA A 223 -2.97 7.37 1.99
N VAL A 224 -3.55 7.89 0.91
CA VAL A 224 -4.71 8.78 0.92
C VAL A 224 -5.74 8.36 -0.11
N ALA A 225 -7.04 8.45 0.27
CA ALA A 225 -8.14 8.24 -0.67
C ALA A 225 -8.38 9.50 -1.51
N VAL A 226 -8.46 9.33 -2.83
CA VAL A 226 -8.61 10.45 -3.77
C VAL A 226 -9.62 10.11 -4.86
N ILE A 227 -10.53 11.03 -5.15
CA ILE A 227 -11.39 11.03 -6.34
C ILE A 227 -11.14 12.31 -7.12
N CYS A 228 -10.54 12.16 -8.30
CA CYS A 228 -10.28 13.25 -9.23
C CYS A 228 -11.28 13.21 -10.39
N ALA A 229 -11.94 14.32 -10.69
CA ALA A 229 -12.87 14.44 -11.78
C ALA A 229 -12.67 15.76 -12.56
N SER A 230 -13.33 15.90 -13.72
CA SER A 230 -13.18 17.06 -14.59
C SER A 230 -13.80 18.33 -14.03
N SER A 231 -14.79 18.19 -13.14
CA SER A 231 -15.40 19.31 -12.40
C SER A 231 -15.57 18.98 -10.91
N ALA A 232 -15.76 20.02 -10.10
CA ALA A 232 -15.99 19.86 -8.66
C ALA A 232 -17.35 19.17 -8.37
N GLU A 233 -18.36 19.45 -9.18
CA GLU A 233 -19.68 18.84 -9.10
C GLU A 233 -19.61 17.33 -9.37
N GLU A 234 -18.92 16.92 -10.45
CA GLU A 234 -18.69 15.52 -10.77
C GLU A 234 -17.92 14.80 -9.65
N ALA A 235 -16.86 15.43 -9.13
CA ALA A 235 -16.09 14.87 -8.03
C ALA A 235 -16.94 14.66 -6.77
N SER A 236 -17.82 15.62 -6.45
CA SER A 236 -18.73 15.51 -5.29
C SER A 236 -19.73 14.39 -5.45
N LEU A 237 -20.35 14.25 -6.63
CA LEU A 237 -21.28 13.16 -6.94
C LEU A 237 -20.61 11.80 -6.81
N LEU A 238 -19.42 11.63 -7.38
CA LEU A 238 -18.64 10.39 -7.27
C LEU A 238 -18.24 10.07 -5.83
N ALA A 239 -17.95 11.09 -5.03
CA ALA A 239 -17.64 10.91 -3.61
C ALA A 239 -18.88 10.50 -2.79
N GLU A 240 -20.06 11.03 -3.09
CA GLU A 240 -21.34 10.63 -2.49
C GLU A 240 -21.69 9.19 -2.86
N GLU A 241 -21.60 8.82 -4.14
CA GLU A 241 -21.78 7.43 -4.61
C GLU A 241 -20.86 6.47 -3.84
N SER A 242 -19.56 6.82 -3.73
CA SER A 242 -18.58 5.99 -3.02
C SER A 242 -18.89 5.83 -1.54
N ARG A 243 -19.36 6.88 -0.85
CA ARG A 243 -19.73 6.85 0.58
C ARG A 243 -21.00 6.04 0.82
N ALA A 244 -22.04 6.23 0.00
CA ALA A 244 -23.30 5.48 0.10
C ALA A 244 -23.06 3.96 0.02
N GLU A 245 -22.20 3.55 -0.88
CA GLU A 245 -21.83 2.15 -1.07
C GLU A 245 -20.94 1.55 0.05
N GLN A 246 -20.21 2.39 0.79
CA GLN A 246 -19.43 1.97 1.97
C GLN A 246 -20.31 1.86 3.22
N GLY A 247 -21.31 2.73 3.36
CA GLY A 247 -22.27 2.74 4.48
C GLY A 247 -23.12 1.47 4.55
N ASP A 248 -23.42 0.85 3.43
CA ASP A 248 -24.19 -0.41 3.35
C ASP A 248 -23.42 -1.63 3.95
N ARG A 249 -22.09 -1.50 4.13
CA ARG A 249 -21.23 -2.54 4.75
C ARG A 249 -21.03 -2.35 6.24
N GLY A 250 -21.37 -1.16 6.79
CA GLY A 250 -21.13 -0.74 8.19
C GLY A 250 -22.34 -0.74 9.10
N ALA A 251 -23.47 -1.29 8.71
CA ALA A 251 -24.74 -1.28 9.48
C ALA A 251 -24.72 -2.09 10.79
N GLY A 252 -23.62 -2.00 11.56
CA GLY A 252 -23.47 -2.70 12.85
C GLY A 252 -22.90 -1.84 14.00
N SER A 253 -22.41 -0.64 13.76
CA SER A 253 -21.91 0.25 14.82
C SER A 253 -22.66 1.59 14.77
N GLY A 254 -23.65 1.71 15.64
CA GLY A 254 -24.55 2.86 15.74
C GLY A 254 -23.89 4.13 16.31
N GLU A 255 -22.85 4.64 15.69
CA GLU A 255 -22.30 5.96 15.96
C GLU A 255 -22.07 6.67 14.62
N ASP A 256 -22.56 7.88 14.52
CA ASP A 256 -22.42 8.85 13.43
C ASP A 256 -20.97 9.37 13.36
N LYS A 257 -19.99 8.47 13.09
CA LYS A 257 -18.60 8.87 12.88
C LYS A 257 -18.43 9.31 11.43
N PRO A 258 -17.78 10.46 11.19
CA PRO A 258 -17.40 10.84 9.83
C PRO A 258 -16.61 9.70 9.21
N GLY A 259 -16.96 9.32 8.00
CA GLY A 259 -16.22 8.30 7.24
C GLY A 259 -14.74 8.67 7.10
N PRO A 260 -13.88 7.71 6.69
CA PRO A 260 -12.45 7.96 6.53
C PRO A 260 -12.18 9.11 5.57
N PRO A 261 -11.08 9.88 5.77
CA PRO A 261 -10.76 11.04 4.95
C PRO A 261 -10.69 10.69 3.47
N LEU A 262 -11.48 11.39 2.66
CA LEU A 262 -11.51 11.26 1.20
C LEU A 262 -11.34 12.65 0.59
N LEU A 263 -10.26 12.86 -0.15
CA LEU A 263 -10.05 14.06 -0.96
C LEU A 263 -10.81 13.91 -2.29
N CYS A 264 -11.61 14.89 -2.65
CA CYS A 264 -12.31 14.90 -3.93
C CYS A 264 -12.29 16.30 -4.55
N GLY A 265 -12.09 16.37 -5.87
CA GLY A 265 -12.02 17.65 -6.55
C GLY A 265 -11.48 17.56 -7.97
N THR A 266 -11.25 18.73 -8.54
CA THR A 266 -10.60 18.87 -9.85
C THR A 266 -9.09 18.56 -9.74
N PRO A 267 -8.43 18.29 -10.87
CA PRO A 267 -6.99 18.07 -10.92
C PRO A 267 -6.17 19.16 -10.23
N GLN A 268 -6.57 20.43 -10.40
CA GLN A 268 -5.86 21.55 -9.80
C GLN A 268 -6.04 21.61 -8.28
N GLN A 269 -7.28 21.49 -7.79
CA GLN A 269 -7.58 21.47 -6.35
C GLN A 269 -6.79 20.36 -5.64
N LEU A 270 -6.85 19.14 -6.18
CA LEU A 270 -6.16 17.99 -5.62
C LEU A 270 -4.63 18.14 -5.67
N ARG A 271 -4.08 18.74 -6.71
CA ARG A 271 -2.65 19.08 -6.76
C ARG A 271 -2.25 19.95 -5.58
N GLU A 272 -3.01 21.02 -5.32
CA GLU A 272 -2.74 21.95 -4.22
C GLU A 272 -2.87 21.25 -2.85
N GLU A 273 -3.93 20.47 -2.64
CA GLU A 273 -4.16 19.73 -1.39
C GLU A 273 -3.07 18.68 -1.14
N LEU A 274 -2.68 17.91 -2.16
CA LEU A 274 -1.62 16.91 -2.04
C LEU A 274 -0.25 17.56 -1.79
N GLN A 275 0.03 18.71 -2.38
CA GLN A 275 1.24 19.48 -2.10
C GLN A 275 1.26 20.01 -0.66
N GLN A 276 0.14 20.52 -0.15
CA GLN A 276 0.01 20.94 1.24
C GLN A 276 0.18 19.78 2.20
N MET A 277 -0.45 18.62 1.93
CA MET A 277 -0.28 17.40 2.71
C MET A 277 1.18 16.95 2.73
N ALA A 278 1.83 16.90 1.58
CA ALA A 278 3.24 16.54 1.47
C ALA A 278 4.15 17.47 2.26
N HIS A 279 3.85 18.77 2.26
CA HIS A 279 4.57 19.77 3.03
C HIS A 279 4.39 19.57 4.54
N ARG A 280 3.14 19.45 5.03
CA ARG A 280 2.85 19.20 6.45
C ARG A 280 3.49 17.90 6.93
N CYS A 281 3.32 16.82 6.17
CA CYS A 281 3.87 15.50 6.50
C CYS A 281 5.40 15.38 6.25
N LYS A 282 6.04 16.41 5.69
CA LYS A 282 7.47 16.41 5.31
C LYS A 282 7.84 15.16 4.48
N THR A 283 6.96 14.77 3.54
CA THR A 283 7.18 13.64 2.63
C THR A 283 6.97 14.05 1.19
N GLY A 284 7.71 13.43 0.26
CA GLY A 284 7.47 13.58 -1.18
C GLY A 284 6.72 12.40 -1.80
N ASP A 285 6.37 11.38 -1.01
CA ASP A 285 5.78 10.13 -1.47
C ASP A 285 4.35 9.99 -0.97
N LEU A 286 3.40 9.87 -1.90
CA LEU A 286 2.00 9.63 -1.60
C LEU A 286 1.52 8.37 -2.33
N LEU A 287 0.79 7.49 -1.63
CA LEU A 287 0.07 6.37 -2.22
C LEU A 287 -1.40 6.76 -2.38
N ILE A 288 -1.88 6.71 -3.59
CA ILE A 288 -3.25 7.10 -3.94
C ILE A 288 -4.12 5.85 -4.03
N PHE A 289 -5.19 5.84 -3.26
CA PHE A 289 -6.28 4.89 -3.33
C PHE A 289 -7.52 5.58 -3.89
N THR A 290 -8.12 5.03 -4.96
CA THR A 290 -9.35 5.59 -5.55
C THR A 290 -10.51 4.62 -5.31
N PRO A 291 -11.46 4.96 -4.41
CA PRO A 291 -12.53 4.06 -3.96
C PRO A 291 -13.76 4.06 -4.89
N LEU A 292 -13.54 4.07 -6.20
CA LEU A 292 -14.62 4.02 -7.19
C LEU A 292 -14.89 2.58 -7.63
N LYS A 293 -16.16 2.22 -7.77
CA LYS A 293 -16.66 0.90 -8.21
C LYS A 293 -17.00 0.87 -9.70
N ASP A 294 -16.27 1.61 -10.49
CA ASP A 294 -16.28 1.58 -11.94
C ASP A 294 -14.85 1.66 -12.43
N TYR A 295 -14.42 0.71 -13.22
CA TYR A 295 -13.02 0.63 -13.65
C TYR A 295 -12.60 1.78 -14.56
N GLU A 296 -13.51 2.27 -15.42
CA GLU A 296 -13.21 3.39 -16.31
C GLU A 296 -13.13 4.71 -15.53
N LYS A 297 -14.12 5.00 -14.68
CA LYS A 297 -14.10 6.16 -13.77
C LYS A 297 -12.86 6.14 -12.87
N ARG A 298 -12.52 4.96 -12.36
CA ARG A 298 -11.32 4.77 -11.53
C ARG A 298 -10.04 5.10 -12.28
N ARG A 299 -9.85 4.56 -13.49
CA ARG A 299 -8.69 4.88 -14.34
C ARG A 299 -8.69 6.35 -14.76
N ALA A 300 -9.85 6.92 -15.09
CA ALA A 300 -9.97 8.35 -15.40
C ALA A 300 -9.50 9.25 -14.25
N SER A 301 -9.89 8.92 -13.01
CA SER A 301 -9.45 9.64 -11.81
C SER A 301 -7.92 9.61 -11.65
N TYR A 302 -7.28 8.44 -11.78
CA TYR A 302 -5.82 8.34 -11.75
C TYR A 302 -5.14 9.10 -12.88
N ARG A 303 -5.68 9.03 -14.10
CA ARG A 303 -5.14 9.74 -15.26
C ARG A 303 -5.18 11.26 -15.07
N LEU A 304 -6.33 11.80 -14.71
CA LEU A 304 -6.51 13.25 -14.48
C LEU A 304 -5.55 13.77 -13.40
N LEU A 305 -5.40 13.01 -12.32
CA LEU A 305 -4.46 13.36 -11.25
C LEU A 305 -3.01 13.35 -11.73
N ALA A 306 -2.61 12.35 -12.52
CA ALA A 306 -1.26 12.26 -13.07
C ALA A 306 -0.94 13.42 -14.01
N GLU A 307 -1.85 13.78 -14.90
CA GLU A 307 -1.71 14.90 -15.84
C GLU A 307 -1.43 16.22 -15.10
N SER A 308 -2.09 16.45 -13.97
CA SER A 308 -1.92 17.67 -13.18
C SER A 308 -0.65 17.66 -12.31
N VAL A 309 -0.34 16.53 -11.67
CA VAL A 309 0.71 16.47 -10.63
C VAL A 309 2.06 16.03 -11.18
N LEU A 310 2.06 15.03 -12.09
CA LEU A 310 3.29 14.38 -12.56
C LEU A 310 3.82 14.97 -13.88
N SER A 311 2.97 15.62 -14.65
CA SER A 311 3.32 16.23 -15.94
C SER A 311 2.88 17.70 -16.03
N PRO A 312 3.29 18.59 -15.09
CA PRO A 312 2.90 19.99 -15.15
C PRO A 312 3.58 20.66 -16.36
N GLY A 313 2.90 20.71 -17.49
CA GLY A 313 3.41 21.37 -18.71
C GLY A 313 3.20 20.61 -20.03
N LYS A 314 2.62 19.42 -20.00
CA LYS A 314 2.14 18.74 -21.20
C LYS A 314 0.60 18.78 -21.28
N ILE A 315 0.05 19.99 -21.23
CA ILE A 315 -1.32 20.23 -21.69
C ILE A 315 -1.17 20.59 -23.17
N ILE A 316 -1.46 19.66 -24.05
CA ILE A 316 -1.75 19.90 -25.46
C ILE A 316 -3.25 19.85 -25.65
#